data_58bb1d3362e9369cb89967fc09f6c389
#
_entry.id   58bb1d3362e9369cb89967fc09f6c389
#
_cell.length_a   1.000
_cell.length_b   1.000
_cell.length_c   1.000
_cell.angle_alpha   90.00
_cell.angle_beta   90.00
_cell.angle_gamma   90.00
#
_symmetry.space_group_name_H-M   'P 1'
#
loop_
_entity.id
_entity.type
_entity.pdbx_description
1 polymer ?
#
loop_
_entity_poly.entity_id
_entity_poly.type
_entity_poly.pdbx_seq_one_letter_code
_entity_poly.pdbx_strand_id
1 'polypeptide(L)'
;MHAFSTSEHHPRRRIGIGVRALAVAATVTGAIALTGTISQPAVTLTAVDVAPGVSVNPAPAWSVGTQGPGWVVLHNGFSTAAMEIRAKPATGTDPVAVLQGDINNLGVTVTGLTNVKNLTAPTTKPLQSAKFQQEASIDYSADGSSQSGTIPVIGSFIELLNTSTHQSAFIIFEQNGDATTQVDNSGGQMIDSML
;
A
#
# COMPACT_ATOMS: atom_id res chain seq x y z
N MET A 1 23.70 -36.47 34.31
CA MET A 1 22.72 -36.66 33.20
C MET A 1 22.19 -35.27 32.82
N HIS A 2 22.75 -34.69 31.74
CA HIS A 2 22.34 -33.38 31.22
C HIS A 2 21.46 -33.64 29.98
N ALA A 3 20.22 -33.18 30.04
CA ALA A 3 19.30 -33.20 28.91
C ALA A 3 19.54 -31.92 28.10
N PHE A 4 19.96 -32.09 26.84
CA PHE A 4 20.05 -31.03 25.85
C PHE A 4 18.65 -30.77 25.27
N SER A 5 18.16 -29.54 25.46
CA SER A 5 16.95 -29.04 24.79
C SER A 5 17.37 -28.49 23.43
N THR A 6 16.94 -29.14 22.38
CA THR A 6 17.10 -28.67 20.99
C THR A 6 16.04 -27.61 20.70
N SER A 7 16.50 -26.37 20.52
CA SER A 7 15.69 -25.24 20.07
C SER A 7 15.48 -25.38 18.55
N GLU A 8 14.24 -25.66 18.13
CA GLU A 8 13.87 -25.62 16.73
C GLU A 8 13.84 -24.18 16.20
N HIS A 9 14.75 -23.93 15.29
CA HIS A 9 14.85 -22.67 14.57
C HIS A 9 13.80 -22.66 13.44
N HIS A 10 12.70 -21.92 13.64
CA HIS A 10 11.76 -21.64 12.56
C HIS A 10 12.36 -20.55 11.64
N PRO A 11 12.47 -20.80 10.33
CA PRO A 11 12.95 -19.77 9.41
C PRO A 11 11.88 -18.71 9.24
N ARG A 12 12.17 -17.50 9.74
CA ARG A 12 11.36 -16.31 9.47
C ARG A 12 11.42 -16.00 7.98
N ARG A 13 10.29 -16.19 7.28
CA ARG A 13 10.11 -15.71 5.90
C ARG A 13 10.21 -14.18 5.92
N ARG A 14 11.25 -13.66 5.29
CA ARG A 14 11.36 -12.24 4.98
C ARG A 14 10.38 -11.96 3.83
N ILE A 15 9.33 -11.20 4.13
CA ILE A 15 8.44 -10.63 3.12
C ILE A 15 9.17 -9.39 2.60
N GLY A 16 9.90 -9.56 1.52
CA GLY A 16 10.50 -8.45 0.80
C GLY A 16 9.51 -8.01 -0.29
N ILE A 17 8.92 -6.85 -0.17
CA ILE A 17 8.21 -6.19 -1.28
C ILE A 17 9.29 -5.76 -2.28
N GLY A 18 9.73 -6.71 -3.09
CA GLY A 18 10.68 -6.45 -4.18
C GLY A 18 9.92 -6.06 -5.43
N VAL A 19 9.84 -4.77 -5.73
CA VAL A 19 9.47 -4.31 -7.06
C VAL A 19 10.55 -4.77 -8.03
N ARG A 20 10.36 -5.90 -8.69
CA ARG A 20 11.16 -6.35 -9.83
C ARG A 20 10.40 -6.06 -11.10
N ALA A 21 10.83 -5.04 -11.83
CA ALA A 21 10.51 -4.88 -13.23
C ALA A 21 11.12 -6.06 -14.00
N LEU A 22 10.30 -6.99 -14.47
CA LEU A 22 10.71 -8.04 -15.41
C LEU A 22 10.14 -7.68 -16.78
N ALA A 23 11.00 -7.17 -17.66
CA ALA A 23 10.74 -7.15 -19.10
C ALA A 23 10.96 -8.56 -19.63
N VAL A 24 9.90 -9.26 -19.99
CA VAL A 24 9.97 -10.52 -20.75
C VAL A 24 9.52 -10.25 -22.15
N ALA A 25 10.48 -10.21 -23.08
CA ALA A 25 10.23 -10.31 -24.52
C ALA A 25 10.07 -11.79 -24.84
N ALA A 26 8.84 -12.25 -25.10
CA ALA A 26 8.58 -13.57 -25.64
C ALA A 26 8.11 -13.44 -27.09
N THR A 27 8.97 -13.80 -28.03
CA THR A 27 8.58 -14.09 -29.42
C THR A 27 7.96 -15.48 -29.46
N VAL A 28 6.67 -15.57 -29.81
CA VAL A 28 6.00 -16.83 -30.11
C VAL A 28 5.47 -16.76 -31.53
N THR A 29 6.00 -17.66 -32.36
CA THR A 29 5.59 -17.92 -33.74
C THR A 29 4.42 -18.92 -33.75
N GLY A 30 3.30 -18.51 -34.33
CA GLY A 30 2.36 -19.29 -35.11
C GLY A 30 1.55 -20.41 -34.46
N ALA A 31 0.23 -20.14 -34.30
CA ALA A 31 -0.85 -21.07 -34.71
C ALA A 31 -2.17 -20.27 -34.74
N ILE A 32 -2.82 -20.21 -35.89
CA ILE A 32 -4.14 -19.56 -36.07
C ILE A 32 -5.18 -20.55 -35.54
N ALA A 33 -5.72 -20.26 -34.35
CA ALA A 33 -6.98 -20.81 -33.89
C ALA A 33 -7.97 -19.68 -33.78
N LEU A 34 -9.00 -19.67 -34.65
CA LEU A 34 -10.16 -18.78 -34.53
C LEU A 34 -10.94 -19.16 -33.26
N THR A 35 -10.56 -18.63 -32.14
CA THR A 35 -11.40 -18.59 -30.94
C THR A 35 -11.90 -17.18 -30.82
N GLY A 36 -13.24 -17.00 -30.91
CA GLY A 36 -13.90 -15.72 -30.70
C GLY A 36 -13.47 -15.18 -29.35
N THR A 37 -12.62 -14.16 -29.36
CA THR A 37 -12.29 -13.37 -28.17
C THR A 37 -13.56 -12.61 -27.81
N ILE A 38 -14.24 -13.09 -26.77
CA ILE A 38 -15.19 -12.24 -26.06
C ILE A 38 -14.30 -11.15 -25.44
N SER A 39 -14.23 -10.01 -26.11
CA SER A 39 -13.62 -8.81 -25.52
C SER A 39 -14.48 -8.42 -24.34
N GLN A 40 -14.08 -8.86 -23.15
CA GLN A 40 -14.63 -8.34 -21.91
C GLN A 40 -14.39 -6.83 -21.94
N PRO A 41 -15.42 -5.97 -21.81
CA PRO A 41 -15.21 -4.53 -21.80
C PRO A 41 -14.18 -4.24 -20.70
N ALA A 42 -13.10 -3.57 -21.05
CA ALA A 42 -12.15 -3.06 -20.06
C ALA A 42 -12.95 -2.17 -19.12
N VAL A 43 -13.10 -2.60 -17.88
CA VAL A 43 -13.69 -1.76 -16.83
C VAL A 43 -12.69 -0.61 -16.67
N THR A 44 -12.98 0.53 -17.27
CA THR A 44 -12.19 1.74 -17.05
C THR A 44 -12.47 2.17 -15.62
N LEU A 45 -11.59 1.82 -14.72
CA LEU A 45 -11.66 2.26 -13.33
C LEU A 45 -11.46 3.78 -13.35
N THR A 46 -12.46 4.51 -12.91
CA THR A 46 -12.40 5.97 -12.86
C THR A 46 -11.43 6.37 -11.74
N ALA A 47 -10.47 7.24 -12.06
CA ALA A 47 -9.60 7.81 -11.05
C ALA A 47 -10.41 8.51 -9.96
N VAL A 48 -9.99 8.34 -8.73
CA VAL A 48 -10.57 9.00 -7.55
C VAL A 48 -9.68 10.17 -7.18
N ASP A 49 -10.23 11.37 -7.24
CA ASP A 49 -9.53 12.58 -6.83
C ASP A 49 -9.49 12.66 -5.30
N VAL A 50 -8.29 12.77 -4.74
CA VAL A 50 -8.05 12.94 -3.30
C VAL A 50 -7.89 14.42 -2.97
N ALA A 51 -7.09 15.13 -3.76
CA ALA A 51 -6.84 16.56 -3.65
C ALA A 51 -6.37 17.11 -5.00
N PRO A 52 -6.29 18.43 -5.19
CA PRO A 52 -5.74 19.00 -6.41
C PRO A 52 -4.35 18.41 -6.74
N GLY A 53 -4.25 17.75 -7.89
CA GLY A 53 -3.02 17.09 -8.36
C GLY A 53 -2.75 15.69 -7.76
N VAL A 54 -3.58 15.21 -6.85
CA VAL A 54 -3.45 13.88 -6.25
C VAL A 54 -4.70 13.05 -6.55
N SER A 55 -4.53 11.98 -7.30
CA SER A 55 -5.59 11.03 -7.64
C SER A 55 -5.06 9.61 -7.56
N VAL A 56 -5.95 8.65 -7.34
CA VAL A 56 -5.63 7.21 -7.29
C VAL A 56 -6.56 6.45 -8.20
N ASN A 57 -6.06 5.45 -8.92
CA ASN A 57 -6.88 4.49 -9.66
C ASN A 57 -7.11 3.26 -8.77
N PRO A 58 -8.34 3.01 -8.29
CA PRO A 58 -8.63 1.79 -7.54
C PRO A 58 -8.24 0.56 -8.35
N ALA A 59 -7.61 -0.43 -7.72
CA ALA A 59 -7.33 -1.70 -8.38
C ALA A 59 -8.63 -2.49 -8.63
N PRO A 60 -8.63 -3.50 -9.54
CA PRO A 60 -9.78 -4.37 -9.73
C PRO A 60 -10.27 -4.95 -8.40
N ALA A 61 -11.58 -4.96 -8.20
CA ALA A 61 -12.25 -5.37 -6.95
C ALA A 61 -11.98 -4.47 -5.72
N TRP A 62 -11.44 -3.27 -5.92
CA TRP A 62 -11.39 -2.24 -4.89
C TRP A 62 -12.46 -1.18 -5.16
N SER A 63 -12.97 -0.59 -4.11
CA SER A 63 -14.00 0.45 -4.16
C SER A 63 -13.74 1.53 -3.12
N VAL A 64 -14.28 2.72 -3.39
CA VAL A 64 -14.29 3.81 -2.42
C VAL A 64 -15.24 3.46 -1.30
N GLY A 65 -14.73 3.47 -0.07
CA GLY A 65 -15.52 3.35 1.15
C GLY A 65 -16.01 4.74 1.59
N THR A 66 -15.13 5.53 2.13
CA THR A 66 -15.40 6.89 2.59
C THR A 66 -14.38 7.86 2.04
N GLN A 67 -14.78 9.12 1.86
CA GLN A 67 -13.88 10.16 1.39
C GLN A 67 -14.30 11.54 1.91
N GLY A 68 -13.36 12.48 1.89
CA GLY A 68 -13.59 13.87 2.23
C GLY A 68 -12.50 14.75 1.61
N PRO A 69 -12.51 16.07 1.91
CA PRO A 69 -11.49 16.97 1.40
C PRO A 69 -10.09 16.52 1.81
N GLY A 70 -9.26 16.15 0.84
CA GLY A 70 -7.87 15.75 1.06
C GLY A 70 -7.67 14.30 1.53
N TRP A 71 -8.70 13.46 1.56
CA TRP A 71 -8.54 12.06 1.94
C TRP A 71 -9.57 11.12 1.30
N VAL A 72 -9.18 9.86 1.16
CA VAL A 72 -10.04 8.76 0.71
C VAL A 72 -9.65 7.46 1.39
N VAL A 73 -10.64 6.62 1.67
CA VAL A 73 -10.44 5.22 2.10
C VAL A 73 -10.97 4.29 1.02
N LEU A 74 -10.14 3.36 0.59
CA LEU A 74 -10.46 2.31 -0.35
C LEU A 74 -10.48 0.97 0.37
N HIS A 75 -11.42 0.09 0.02
CA HIS A 75 -11.52 -1.27 0.55
C HIS A 75 -11.52 -2.28 -0.59
N ASN A 76 -10.91 -3.43 -0.38
CA ASN A 76 -11.07 -4.55 -1.31
C ASN A 76 -12.45 -5.19 -1.12
N GLY A 77 -12.93 -5.91 -2.15
CA GLY A 77 -14.27 -6.51 -2.17
C GLY A 77 -14.52 -7.57 -1.09
N PHE A 78 -13.48 -8.04 -0.41
CA PHE A 78 -13.56 -9.04 0.67
C PHE A 78 -13.42 -8.42 2.06
N SER A 79 -13.21 -7.11 2.17
CA SER A 79 -12.96 -6.38 3.42
C SER A 79 -11.77 -6.96 4.23
N THR A 80 -10.79 -7.53 3.52
CA THR A 80 -9.56 -8.07 4.11
C THR A 80 -8.38 -7.12 3.98
N ALA A 81 -8.57 -6.00 3.30
CA ALA A 81 -7.58 -4.95 3.16
C ALA A 81 -8.23 -3.59 2.94
N ALA A 82 -7.56 -2.55 3.38
CA ALA A 82 -7.92 -1.16 3.16
C ALA A 82 -6.69 -0.32 2.81
N MET A 83 -6.93 0.79 2.12
CA MET A 83 -5.94 1.81 1.85
C MET A 83 -6.55 3.18 2.16
N GLU A 84 -5.98 3.87 3.11
CA GLU A 84 -6.30 5.27 3.36
C GLU A 84 -5.23 6.17 2.76
N ILE A 85 -5.63 7.21 2.04
CA ILE A 85 -4.74 8.19 1.41
C ILE A 85 -5.12 9.56 1.95
N ARG A 86 -4.16 10.32 2.45
CA ARG A 86 -4.31 11.68 2.95
C ARG A 86 -3.34 12.60 2.24
N ALA A 87 -3.85 13.49 1.40
CA ALA A 87 -3.07 14.52 0.72
C ALA A 87 -3.09 15.82 1.53
N LYS A 88 -1.92 16.40 1.76
CA LYS A 88 -1.75 17.59 2.59
C LYS A 88 -0.48 18.35 2.23
N PRO A 89 -0.30 19.60 2.69
CA PRO A 89 1.00 20.26 2.66
C PRO A 89 2.02 19.46 3.47
N ALA A 90 3.22 19.26 2.92
CA ALA A 90 4.32 18.60 3.62
C ALA A 90 4.86 19.50 4.72
N THR A 91 5.21 18.90 5.86
CA THR A 91 5.81 19.60 7.00
C THR A 91 7.32 19.81 6.87
N GLY A 92 7.93 19.27 5.80
CA GLY A 92 9.37 19.32 5.54
C GLY A 92 9.74 18.77 4.16
N THR A 93 11.03 18.65 3.91
CA THR A 93 11.60 18.14 2.65
C THR A 93 12.28 16.76 2.79
N ASP A 94 12.42 16.27 4.01
CA ASP A 94 12.90 14.92 4.30
C ASP A 94 11.69 13.97 4.40
N PRO A 95 11.51 13.03 3.46
CA PRO A 95 10.36 12.14 3.43
C PRO A 95 10.26 11.24 4.67
N VAL A 96 11.39 10.86 5.30
CA VAL A 96 11.38 10.07 6.53
C VAL A 96 10.87 10.88 7.71
N ALA A 97 11.31 12.14 7.83
CA ALA A 97 10.85 13.02 8.89
C ALA A 97 9.35 13.34 8.76
N VAL A 98 8.86 13.56 7.51
CA VAL A 98 7.42 13.77 7.25
C VAL A 98 6.63 12.52 7.61
N LEU A 99 7.05 11.33 7.11
CA LEU A 99 6.44 10.05 7.43
C LEU A 99 6.35 9.80 8.95
N GLN A 100 7.45 10.02 9.67
CA GLN A 100 7.48 9.81 11.11
C GLN A 100 6.54 10.78 11.85
N GLY A 101 6.47 12.03 11.38
CA GLY A 101 5.52 13.02 11.90
C GLY A 101 4.07 12.56 11.73
N ASP A 102 3.73 11.97 10.59
CA ASP A 102 2.39 11.45 10.32
C ASP A 102 2.06 10.23 11.16
N ILE A 103 3.00 9.29 11.27
CA ILE A 103 2.85 8.12 12.14
C ILE A 103 2.62 8.54 13.61
N ASN A 104 3.37 9.52 14.10
CA ASN A 104 3.21 10.03 15.47
C ASN A 104 1.85 10.68 15.71
N ASN A 105 1.25 11.24 14.66
CA ASN A 105 -0.08 11.85 14.70
C ASN A 105 -1.22 10.83 14.52
N LEU A 106 -0.93 9.56 14.16
CA LEU A 106 -1.95 8.54 13.96
C LEU A 106 -2.79 8.30 15.20
N GLY A 107 -2.19 8.30 16.38
CA GLY A 107 -2.89 8.09 17.65
C GLY A 107 -4.02 9.09 17.92
N VAL A 108 -4.07 10.18 17.16
CA VAL A 108 -5.10 11.25 17.28
C VAL A 108 -6.19 11.09 16.20
N THR A 109 -5.91 10.40 15.10
CA THR A 109 -6.75 10.46 13.88
C THR A 109 -7.19 9.13 13.30
N VAL A 110 -6.54 8.00 13.63
CA VAL A 110 -6.91 6.69 13.07
C VAL A 110 -7.80 5.93 14.04
N THR A 111 -9.02 5.78 13.62
CA THR A 111 -9.96 4.87 14.27
C THR A 111 -9.71 3.47 13.74
N GLY A 112 -9.34 2.56 14.63
CA GLY A 112 -9.33 1.13 14.32
C GLY A 112 -8.01 0.40 14.49
N LEU A 113 -6.86 1.08 14.41
CA LEU A 113 -5.57 0.45 14.68
C LEU A 113 -5.13 0.66 16.13
N THR A 114 -4.77 -0.43 16.79
CA THR A 114 -4.17 -0.42 18.14
C THR A 114 -2.89 -1.26 18.14
N ASN A 115 -2.05 -1.09 19.15
CA ASN A 115 -0.82 -1.86 19.30
C ASN A 115 0.11 -1.81 18.07
N VAL A 116 0.16 -0.66 17.41
CA VAL A 116 1.02 -0.47 16.21
C VAL A 116 2.49 -0.64 16.57
N LYS A 117 3.20 -1.47 15.81
CA LYS A 117 4.63 -1.75 15.95
C LYS A 117 5.30 -1.68 14.58
N ASN A 118 6.35 -0.88 14.47
CA ASN A 118 7.18 -0.87 13.27
C ASN A 118 7.92 -2.21 13.14
N LEU A 119 7.84 -2.84 11.98
CA LEU A 119 8.53 -4.09 11.66
C LEU A 119 9.88 -3.85 10.98
N THR A 120 10.03 -2.71 10.30
CA THR A 120 11.23 -2.34 9.56
C THR A 120 11.74 -0.96 10.00
N ALA A 121 13.00 -0.69 9.70
CA ALA A 121 13.51 0.68 9.69
C ALA A 121 12.91 1.43 8.47
N PRO A 122 12.80 2.78 8.53
CA PRO A 122 12.39 3.56 7.37
C PRO A 122 13.28 3.30 6.17
N THR A 123 12.66 3.16 5.00
CA THR A 123 13.34 3.08 3.71
C THR A 123 12.97 4.29 2.87
N THR A 124 13.87 4.72 1.98
CA THR A 124 13.60 5.81 1.03
C THR A 124 13.86 5.36 -0.40
N LYS A 125 13.10 5.93 -1.33
CA LYS A 125 13.24 5.65 -2.75
C LYS A 125 13.02 6.93 -3.56
N PRO A 126 13.96 7.32 -4.43
CA PRO A 126 13.71 8.38 -5.41
C PRO A 126 12.69 7.89 -6.44
N LEU A 127 11.76 8.76 -6.81
CA LEU A 127 10.71 8.49 -7.78
C LEU A 127 10.95 9.26 -9.07
N GLN A 128 10.70 8.61 -10.20
CA GLN A 128 10.76 9.21 -11.53
C GLN A 128 9.36 9.72 -11.95
N SER A 129 8.79 10.60 -11.13
CA SER A 129 7.44 11.12 -11.31
C SER A 129 7.43 12.64 -11.25
N ALA A 130 6.58 13.26 -12.06
CA ALA A 130 6.36 14.70 -12.00
C ALA A 130 5.53 15.11 -10.77
N LYS A 131 4.71 14.20 -10.24
CA LYS A 131 3.83 14.48 -9.09
C LYS A 131 4.55 14.32 -7.75
N PHE A 132 5.37 13.27 -7.61
CA PHE A 132 6.11 12.98 -6.39
C PHE A 132 7.53 12.53 -6.76
N GLN A 133 8.53 13.07 -6.08
CA GLN A 133 9.95 12.79 -6.37
C GLN A 133 10.60 11.88 -5.35
N GLN A 134 9.97 11.70 -4.19
CA GLN A 134 10.51 10.89 -3.10
C GLN A 134 9.41 10.06 -2.46
N GLU A 135 9.80 8.88 -2.01
CA GLU A 135 8.99 7.98 -1.20
C GLU A 135 9.76 7.60 0.05
N ALA A 136 9.07 7.56 1.17
CA ALA A 136 9.55 6.87 2.39
C ALA A 136 8.51 5.84 2.81
N SER A 137 8.96 4.72 3.38
CA SER A 137 8.04 3.67 3.85
C SER A 137 8.56 2.95 5.09
N ILE A 138 7.63 2.46 5.90
CA ILE A 138 7.86 1.61 7.08
C ILE A 138 6.79 0.53 7.08
N ASP A 139 7.19 -0.74 7.20
CA ASP A 139 6.24 -1.82 7.43
C ASP A 139 5.87 -1.90 8.91
N TYR A 140 4.61 -2.22 9.17
CA TYR A 140 4.11 -2.32 10.53
C TYR A 140 3.23 -3.56 10.74
N SER A 141 3.02 -3.90 12.00
CA SER A 141 1.94 -4.77 12.45
C SER A 141 1.09 -4.02 13.48
N ALA A 142 -0.18 -4.35 13.51
CA ALA A 142 -1.13 -3.76 14.45
C ALA A 142 -2.28 -4.73 14.74
N ASP A 143 -3.16 -4.32 15.64
CA ASP A 143 -4.45 -4.93 15.85
C ASP A 143 -5.52 -4.03 15.22
N GLY A 144 -6.29 -4.59 14.28
CA GLY A 144 -7.44 -3.94 13.66
C GLY A 144 -8.74 -4.27 14.37
N SER A 145 -9.69 -3.35 14.37
CA SER A 145 -11.04 -3.59 14.92
C SER A 145 -11.95 -4.18 13.86
N SER A 146 -12.67 -5.25 14.21
CA SER A 146 -13.70 -5.85 13.37
C SER A 146 -15.01 -6.03 14.17
N GLN A 147 -16.09 -6.36 13.47
CA GLN A 147 -17.37 -6.67 14.14
C GLN A 147 -17.30 -7.87 15.09
N SER A 148 -16.37 -8.79 14.83
CA SER A 148 -16.15 -10.00 15.62
C SER A 148 -15.07 -9.83 16.69
N GLY A 149 -14.46 -8.65 16.83
CA GLY A 149 -13.38 -8.36 17.76
C GLY A 149 -12.12 -7.86 17.10
N THR A 150 -10.99 -8.07 17.75
CA THR A 150 -9.68 -7.63 17.27
C THR A 150 -9.08 -8.68 16.32
N ILE A 151 -8.56 -8.23 15.20
CA ILE A 151 -7.85 -9.06 14.21
C ILE A 151 -6.42 -8.54 14.02
N PRO A 152 -5.41 -9.43 13.88
CA PRO A 152 -4.06 -9.02 13.54
C PRO A 152 -4.01 -8.52 12.09
N VAL A 153 -3.41 -7.35 11.90
CA VAL A 153 -3.16 -6.76 10.59
C VAL A 153 -1.68 -6.49 10.39
N ILE A 154 -1.26 -6.53 9.14
CA ILE A 154 0.05 -6.08 8.69
C ILE A 154 -0.14 -5.02 7.62
N GLY A 155 0.82 -4.14 7.45
CA GLY A 155 0.70 -3.10 6.45
C GLY A 155 1.96 -2.27 6.31
N SER A 156 1.83 -1.19 5.55
CA SER A 156 2.89 -0.22 5.33
C SER A 156 2.35 1.19 5.48
N PHE A 157 3.10 2.03 6.17
CA PHE A 157 2.98 3.48 6.12
C PHE A 157 3.89 3.99 5.02
N ILE A 158 3.35 4.78 4.10
CA ILE A 158 4.08 5.28 2.95
C ILE A 158 3.84 6.78 2.84
N GLU A 159 4.90 7.53 2.61
CA GLU A 159 4.86 8.96 2.35
C GLU A 159 5.38 9.23 0.94
N LEU A 160 4.54 9.81 0.08
CA LEU A 160 4.93 10.33 -1.21
C LEU A 160 5.12 11.84 -1.07
N LEU A 161 6.30 12.35 -1.43
CA LEU A 161 6.66 13.75 -1.26
C LEU A 161 6.94 14.42 -2.60
N ASN A 162 6.21 15.51 -2.87
CA ASN A 162 6.55 16.47 -3.92
C ASN A 162 7.45 17.56 -3.33
N THR A 163 8.73 17.51 -3.66
CA THR A 163 9.73 18.45 -3.15
C THR A 163 9.62 19.85 -3.76
N SER A 164 8.94 19.97 -4.89
CA SER A 164 8.78 21.27 -5.60
C SER A 164 7.56 22.04 -5.13
N THR A 165 6.43 21.36 -4.90
CA THR A 165 5.17 22.00 -4.45
C THR A 165 4.98 21.90 -2.95
N HIS A 166 5.83 21.17 -2.23
CA HIS A 166 5.66 20.84 -0.82
C HIS A 166 4.31 20.19 -0.52
N GLN A 167 3.85 19.35 -1.42
CA GLN A 167 2.66 18.50 -1.22
C GLN A 167 3.11 17.09 -0.85
N SER A 168 2.38 16.49 0.07
CA SER A 168 2.59 15.10 0.44
C SER A 168 1.31 14.27 0.36
N ALA A 169 1.47 12.97 0.19
CA ALA A 169 0.41 12.00 0.30
C ALA A 169 0.84 10.91 1.28
N PHE A 170 0.24 10.91 2.46
CA PHE A 170 0.41 9.87 3.46
C PHE A 170 -0.56 8.74 3.18
N ILE A 171 -0.03 7.52 3.06
CA ILE A 171 -0.78 6.33 2.71
C ILE A 171 -0.65 5.32 3.85
N ILE A 172 -1.79 4.83 4.32
CA ILE A 172 -1.89 3.73 5.25
C ILE A 172 -2.45 2.55 4.47
N PHE A 173 -1.63 1.57 4.17
CA PHE A 173 -2.06 0.30 3.58
C PHE A 173 -2.10 -0.75 4.67
N GLU A 174 -3.23 -1.42 4.81
CA GLU A 174 -3.42 -2.49 5.78
C GLU A 174 -4.08 -3.71 5.16
N GLN A 175 -3.72 -4.86 5.66
CA GLN A 175 -4.35 -6.12 5.26
C GLN A 175 -4.35 -7.11 6.43
N ASN A 176 -5.29 -8.04 6.42
CA ASN A 176 -5.29 -9.15 7.36
C ASN A 176 -4.01 -9.97 7.21
N GLY A 177 -3.50 -10.54 8.30
CA GLY A 177 -2.25 -11.30 8.28
C GLY A 177 -2.25 -12.54 7.38
N ASP A 178 -3.43 -12.97 6.92
CA ASP A 178 -3.65 -14.08 5.97
C ASP A 178 -3.99 -13.63 4.55
N ALA A 179 -3.91 -12.32 4.26
CA ALA A 179 -4.21 -11.79 2.93
C ALA A 179 -3.27 -12.36 1.87
N THR A 180 -3.77 -12.42 0.64
CA THR A 180 -3.05 -13.01 -0.49
C THR A 180 -2.04 -12.03 -1.10
N THR A 181 -1.04 -12.56 -1.80
CA THR A 181 -0.10 -11.76 -2.62
C THR A 181 -0.81 -10.84 -3.62
N GLN A 182 -2.02 -11.20 -4.06
CA GLN A 182 -2.81 -10.34 -4.95
C GLN A 182 -3.20 -9.02 -4.28
N VAL A 183 -3.46 -9.02 -2.98
CA VAL A 183 -3.77 -7.81 -2.22
C VAL A 183 -2.56 -6.88 -2.18
N ASP A 184 -1.36 -7.42 -1.90
CA ASP A 184 -0.11 -6.65 -1.94
C ASP A 184 0.11 -6.02 -3.32
N ASN A 185 -0.06 -6.80 -4.40
CA ASN A 185 0.08 -6.30 -5.77
C ASN A 185 -0.93 -5.20 -6.09
N SER A 186 -2.18 -5.33 -5.60
CA SER A 186 -3.20 -4.30 -5.78
C SER A 186 -2.83 -3.00 -5.07
N GLY A 187 -2.29 -3.10 -3.84
CA GLY A 187 -1.77 -1.95 -3.10
C GLY A 187 -0.68 -1.23 -3.89
N GLY A 188 0.32 -1.96 -4.37
CA GLY A 188 1.40 -1.42 -5.20
C GLY A 188 0.88 -0.73 -6.47
N GLN A 189 -0.05 -1.35 -7.21
CA GLN A 189 -0.65 -0.75 -8.42
C GLN A 189 -1.39 0.55 -8.13
N MET A 190 -2.11 0.64 -7.01
CA MET A 190 -2.80 1.87 -6.61
C MET A 190 -1.81 2.99 -6.29
N ILE A 191 -0.73 2.69 -5.57
CA ILE A 191 0.34 3.66 -5.28
C ILE A 191 1.02 4.11 -6.57
N ASP A 192 1.39 3.18 -7.46
CA ASP A 192 2.00 3.50 -8.75
C ASP A 192 1.09 4.39 -9.62
N SER A 193 -0.23 4.25 -9.51
CA SER A 193 -1.18 5.09 -10.24
C SER A 193 -1.20 6.54 -9.78
N MET A 194 -0.67 6.82 -8.59
CA MET A 194 -0.57 8.18 -8.04
C MET A 194 0.65 8.93 -8.58
N LEU A 195 1.63 8.20 -9.13
CA LEU A 195 2.88 8.75 -9.66
C LEU A 195 2.69 9.26 -11.09
#